data_0589bd8d3bd1256a0121f085c1af4d72
#
_entry.id   0589bd8d3bd1256a0121f085c1af4d72
#
_cell.length_a   1.000
_cell.length_b   1.000
_cell.length_c   1.000
_cell.angle_alpha   90.00
_cell.angle_beta   90.00
_cell.angle_gamma   90.00
#
_symmetry.space_group_name_H-M   'P 1'
#
loop_
_entity.id
_entity.type
_entity.pdbx_description
1 polymer ?
#
loop_
_entity_poly.entity_id
_entity_poly.type
_entity_poly.pdbx_seq_one_letter_code
_entity_poly.pdbx_strand_id
1 'polypeptide(L)'
;MVLVITGYIAATLEGVTTTLGRGGSDYTATIIGAALGVDEVWIWTSVDGLMTSDPKIVPDAKVIPEVSFQEATEMAVFGAKVMHLRALEPAMEENIPVRIRSIFNPESPGTLIVKEQKIKPIDVVKAITLVKDAALVNVSGAGMIGAPGTAAKVFDVLGKKNINMLMFSQSVSEANISFIINRGSLEKAVNALEIALLGRGLIREVTAEDDICVVAVVGAGMRGTPGVASRVFSAVARRGINIRMIAQGSSELNISFVVKEADGEEAVRAIHEEFRLGEN
;
A
#
# COMPACT_ATOMS: atom_id res chain seq x y z
N MET A 1 15.57 28.25 -22.77
CA MET A 1 14.87 27.34 -23.68
C MET A 1 14.14 26.32 -22.83
N VAL A 2 12.85 26.11 -23.06
CA VAL A 2 12.06 25.10 -22.36
C VAL A 2 11.89 23.91 -23.30
N LEU A 3 12.29 22.72 -22.85
CA LEU A 3 12.05 21.47 -23.59
C LEU A 3 10.70 20.91 -23.18
N VAL A 4 9.90 20.52 -24.20
CA VAL A 4 8.62 19.82 -24.00
C VAL A 4 8.78 18.40 -24.52
N ILE A 5 8.60 17.41 -23.64
CA ILE A 5 8.79 15.99 -23.95
C ILE A 5 7.48 15.26 -23.72
N THR A 6 7.10 14.39 -24.66
CA THR A 6 5.91 13.55 -24.58
C THR A 6 6.15 12.46 -23.54
N GLY A 7 5.35 12.42 -22.49
CA GLY A 7 5.36 11.34 -21.52
C GLY A 7 4.51 10.13 -21.95
N TYR A 8 4.59 9.02 -21.17
CA TYR A 8 3.78 7.81 -21.34
C TYR A 8 4.20 6.90 -22.51
N ILE A 9 4.65 7.47 -23.62
CA ILE A 9 5.05 6.73 -24.83
C ILE A 9 6.45 6.14 -24.64
N ALA A 10 6.63 4.90 -25.09
CA ALA A 10 7.89 4.18 -25.10
C ALA A 10 8.04 3.38 -26.40
N ALA A 11 9.20 2.77 -26.58
CA ALA A 11 9.45 1.80 -27.67
C ALA A 11 10.07 0.53 -27.12
N THR A 12 9.82 -0.59 -27.79
CA THR A 12 10.56 -1.85 -27.53
C THR A 12 12.00 -1.73 -28.06
N LEU A 13 12.85 -2.69 -27.74
CA LEU A 13 14.21 -2.75 -28.27
C LEU A 13 14.25 -2.85 -29.80
N GLU A 14 13.19 -3.41 -30.41
CA GLU A 14 13.01 -3.51 -31.85
C GLU A 14 12.43 -2.23 -32.47
N GLY A 15 12.21 -1.18 -31.68
CA GLY A 15 11.70 0.11 -32.15
C GLY A 15 10.19 0.17 -32.33
N VAL A 16 9.43 -0.83 -31.86
CA VAL A 16 7.96 -0.83 -31.92
C VAL A 16 7.40 0.08 -30.85
N THR A 17 6.56 1.04 -31.23
CA THR A 17 5.90 1.96 -30.30
C THR A 17 5.02 1.21 -29.29
N THR A 18 5.17 1.52 -28.04
CA THR A 18 4.41 0.97 -26.91
C THR A 18 4.15 2.07 -25.87
N THR A 19 3.65 1.69 -24.68
CA THR A 19 3.40 2.61 -23.58
C THR A 19 4.06 2.08 -22.29
N LEU A 20 4.37 3.00 -21.37
CA LEU A 20 4.90 2.64 -20.05
C LEU A 20 3.82 2.08 -19.11
N GLY A 21 2.56 2.06 -19.54
CA GLY A 21 1.45 1.57 -18.73
C GLY A 21 0.96 2.60 -17.72
N ARG A 22 0.25 2.14 -16.69
CA ARG A 22 -0.37 3.02 -15.69
C ARG A 22 0.68 3.83 -14.94
N GLY A 23 0.45 5.15 -14.81
CA GLY A 23 1.41 6.08 -14.20
C GLY A 23 2.61 6.41 -15.10
N GLY A 24 2.56 6.06 -16.39
CA GLY A 24 3.68 6.22 -17.32
C GLY A 24 4.13 7.65 -17.54
N SER A 25 3.25 8.66 -17.41
CA SER A 25 3.63 10.07 -17.50
C SER A 25 4.52 10.50 -16.34
N ASP A 26 4.14 10.13 -15.11
CA ASP A 26 4.91 10.41 -13.91
C ASP A 26 6.26 9.67 -13.95
N TYR A 27 6.23 8.41 -14.44
CA TYR A 27 7.43 7.61 -14.64
C TYR A 27 8.38 8.23 -15.68
N THR A 28 7.85 8.77 -16.79
CA THR A 28 8.66 9.51 -17.76
C THR A 28 9.34 10.73 -17.12
N ALA A 29 8.60 11.48 -16.30
CA ALA A 29 9.15 12.67 -15.64
C ALA A 29 10.33 12.31 -14.73
N THR A 30 10.22 11.26 -13.93
CA THR A 30 11.30 10.82 -13.03
C THR A 30 12.48 10.18 -13.77
N ILE A 31 12.26 9.42 -14.86
CA ILE A 31 13.34 8.92 -15.74
C ILE A 31 14.14 10.09 -16.32
N ILE A 32 13.47 11.09 -16.86
CA ILE A 32 14.13 12.26 -17.45
C ILE A 32 14.83 13.08 -16.37
N GLY A 33 14.18 13.27 -15.22
CA GLY A 33 14.78 13.95 -14.07
C GLY A 33 16.07 13.27 -13.61
N ALA A 34 16.05 11.95 -13.48
CA ALA A 34 17.22 11.14 -13.14
C ALA A 34 18.33 11.26 -14.19
N ALA A 35 17.98 11.14 -15.46
CA ALA A 35 18.96 11.22 -16.57
C ALA A 35 19.63 12.60 -16.69
N LEU A 36 18.95 13.66 -16.29
CA LEU A 36 19.46 15.05 -16.34
C LEU A 36 20.09 15.49 -15.02
N GLY A 37 19.96 14.74 -13.92
CA GLY A 37 20.45 15.10 -12.61
C GLY A 37 19.82 16.41 -12.09
N VAL A 38 18.48 16.52 -12.20
CA VAL A 38 17.76 17.72 -11.80
C VAL A 38 17.70 17.89 -10.28
N ASP A 39 17.50 19.12 -9.80
CA ASP A 39 17.38 19.40 -8.37
C ASP A 39 16.10 18.87 -7.75
N GLU A 40 14.98 18.83 -8.50
CA GLU A 40 13.66 18.37 -8.04
C GLU A 40 12.77 18.02 -9.24
N VAL A 41 11.94 16.99 -9.11
CA VAL A 41 10.88 16.64 -10.07
C VAL A 41 9.53 17.08 -9.52
N TRP A 42 8.74 17.82 -10.29
CA TRP A 42 7.38 18.23 -9.91
C TRP A 42 6.34 17.46 -10.69
N ILE A 43 5.43 16.82 -9.95
CA ILE A 43 4.27 16.11 -10.49
C ILE A 43 3.02 16.93 -10.20
N TRP A 44 2.44 17.48 -11.25
CA TRP A 44 1.21 18.25 -11.19
C TRP A 44 0.00 17.34 -11.34
N THR A 45 -0.92 17.39 -10.37
CA THR A 45 -2.11 16.54 -10.30
C THR A 45 -3.34 17.35 -9.87
N SER A 46 -4.47 16.69 -9.70
CA SER A 46 -5.72 17.31 -9.26
C SER A 46 -5.90 17.39 -7.74
N VAL A 47 -4.96 16.84 -6.95
CA VAL A 47 -4.99 16.86 -5.48
C VAL A 47 -3.85 17.71 -4.94
N ASP A 48 -4.02 18.27 -3.74
CA ASP A 48 -3.05 19.20 -3.15
C ASP A 48 -1.76 18.53 -2.66
N GLY A 49 -1.71 17.22 -2.64
CA GLY A 49 -0.58 16.42 -2.20
C GLY A 49 -1.02 15.06 -1.66
N LEU A 50 -0.11 14.37 -0.98
CA LEU A 50 -0.45 13.20 -0.18
C LEU A 50 -1.15 13.67 1.10
N MET A 51 -2.23 13.01 1.47
CA MET A 51 -3.07 13.43 2.59
C MET A 51 -3.00 12.44 3.73
N THR A 52 -3.29 12.91 4.94
CA THR A 52 -3.34 12.08 6.17
C THR A 52 -4.40 10.99 6.09
N SER A 53 -5.44 11.17 5.27
CA SER A 53 -6.44 10.17 4.88
C SER A 53 -7.19 10.63 3.63
N ASP A 54 -8.11 9.80 3.11
CA ASP A 54 -9.04 10.22 2.05
C ASP A 54 -10.04 11.26 2.63
N PRO A 55 -10.09 12.50 2.10
CA PRO A 55 -11.00 13.54 2.59
C PRO A 55 -12.49 13.18 2.44
N LYS A 56 -12.84 12.19 1.63
CA LYS A 56 -14.20 11.66 1.57
C LYS A 56 -14.58 10.83 2.79
N ILE A 57 -13.58 10.26 3.49
CA ILE A 57 -13.75 9.48 4.72
C ILE A 57 -13.57 10.36 5.94
N VAL A 58 -12.53 11.21 5.90
CA VAL A 58 -12.10 12.10 6.98
C VAL A 58 -12.06 13.54 6.45
N PRO A 59 -13.12 14.34 6.66
CA PRO A 59 -13.22 15.68 6.09
C PRO A 59 -12.13 16.67 6.54
N ASP A 60 -11.53 16.44 7.71
CA ASP A 60 -10.43 17.21 8.28
C ASP A 60 -9.04 16.66 7.94
N ALA A 61 -8.96 15.73 6.97
CA ALA A 61 -7.69 15.26 6.45
C ALA A 61 -6.85 16.41 5.86
N LYS A 62 -5.57 16.42 6.16
CA LYS A 62 -4.61 17.46 5.76
C LYS A 62 -3.57 16.95 4.79
N VAL A 63 -3.01 17.87 4.01
CA VAL A 63 -1.84 17.59 3.16
C VAL A 63 -0.63 17.36 4.05
N ILE A 64 0.09 16.28 3.80
CA ILE A 64 1.34 15.95 4.48
C ILE A 64 2.46 16.74 3.79
N PRO A 65 3.17 17.64 4.49
CA PRO A 65 4.18 18.48 3.84
C PRO A 65 5.39 17.71 3.33
N GLU A 66 5.80 16.66 4.05
CA GLU A 66 6.99 15.88 3.72
C GLU A 66 6.81 14.40 4.10
N VAL A 67 7.21 13.51 3.18
CA VAL A 67 7.24 12.05 3.40
C VAL A 67 8.55 11.48 2.84
N SER A 68 8.98 10.33 3.37
CA SER A 68 10.05 9.57 2.75
C SER A 68 9.55 8.80 1.51
N PHE A 69 10.46 8.42 0.61
CA PHE A 69 10.12 7.52 -0.51
C PHE A 69 9.50 6.22 -0.01
N GLN A 70 9.95 5.70 1.12
CA GLN A 70 9.40 4.47 1.71
C GLN A 70 7.96 4.67 2.17
N GLU A 71 7.65 5.77 2.89
CA GLU A 71 6.28 6.09 3.30
C GLU A 71 5.37 6.30 2.08
N ALA A 72 5.82 7.06 1.08
CA ALA A 72 5.07 7.29 -0.16
C ALA A 72 4.76 5.96 -0.88
N THR A 73 5.70 5.01 -0.87
CA THR A 73 5.52 3.67 -1.42
C THR A 73 4.44 2.91 -0.66
N GLU A 74 4.50 2.88 0.68
CA GLU A 74 3.48 2.22 1.51
C GLU A 74 2.08 2.84 1.29
N MET A 75 2.00 4.16 1.25
CA MET A 75 0.73 4.86 0.99
C MET A 75 0.15 4.52 -0.39
N ALA A 76 1.00 4.42 -1.42
CA ALA A 76 0.56 4.13 -2.79
C ALA A 76 0.06 2.67 -2.94
N VAL A 77 0.68 1.69 -2.26
CA VAL A 77 0.20 0.29 -2.21
C VAL A 77 -1.19 0.21 -1.62
N PHE A 78 -1.42 0.92 -0.52
CA PHE A 78 -2.64 0.82 0.28
C PHE A 78 -3.69 1.90 -0.03
N GLY A 79 -3.72 2.45 -1.24
CA GLY A 79 -4.89 3.18 -1.73
C GLY A 79 -4.75 4.67 -1.96
N ALA A 80 -3.62 5.31 -1.67
CA ALA A 80 -3.36 6.67 -2.12
C ALA A 80 -3.15 6.67 -3.64
N LYS A 81 -4.23 6.83 -4.41
CA LYS A 81 -4.24 6.79 -5.89
C LYS A 81 -3.53 7.98 -6.55
N VAL A 82 -2.69 8.68 -5.84
CA VAL A 82 -2.05 9.92 -6.32
C VAL A 82 -0.95 9.63 -7.31
N MET A 83 -0.23 8.52 -7.15
CA MET A 83 0.91 8.16 -8.00
C MET A 83 1.09 6.64 -8.09
N HIS A 84 1.68 6.17 -9.19
CA HIS A 84 2.06 4.77 -9.33
C HIS A 84 3.43 4.52 -8.71
N LEU A 85 3.60 3.40 -7.99
CA LEU A 85 4.85 3.02 -7.30
C LEU A 85 6.11 3.15 -8.14
N ARG A 86 6.06 2.62 -9.36
CA ARG A 86 7.20 2.67 -10.30
C ARG A 86 7.61 4.08 -10.68
N ALA A 87 6.71 5.05 -10.57
CA ALA A 87 7.02 6.43 -10.92
C ALA A 87 8.04 7.08 -9.98
N LEU A 88 8.24 6.54 -8.77
CA LEU A 88 9.25 7.06 -7.85
C LEU A 88 10.63 6.41 -8.01
N GLU A 89 10.70 5.23 -8.59
CA GLU A 89 11.92 4.39 -8.61
C GLU A 89 13.15 5.12 -9.17
N PRO A 90 13.11 5.80 -10.36
CA PRO A 90 14.28 6.50 -10.88
C PRO A 90 14.75 7.66 -10.00
N ALA A 91 13.80 8.43 -9.44
CA ALA A 91 14.13 9.54 -8.57
C ALA A 91 14.70 9.06 -7.21
N MET A 92 14.18 7.93 -6.70
CA MET A 92 14.65 7.32 -5.47
C MET A 92 16.09 6.80 -5.59
N GLU A 93 16.44 6.17 -6.71
CA GLU A 93 17.79 5.66 -6.98
C GLU A 93 18.83 6.80 -7.02
N GLU A 94 18.48 7.90 -7.66
CA GLU A 94 19.36 9.09 -7.80
C GLU A 94 19.22 10.09 -6.66
N ASN A 95 18.38 9.82 -5.65
CA ASN A 95 18.09 10.74 -4.52
C ASN A 95 17.55 12.10 -4.93
N ILE A 96 16.81 12.18 -6.02
CA ILE A 96 16.18 13.41 -6.49
C ILE A 96 14.83 13.59 -5.81
N PRO A 97 14.60 14.69 -5.08
CA PRO A 97 13.31 14.97 -4.47
C PRO A 97 12.18 15.03 -5.49
N VAL A 98 11.02 14.49 -5.13
CA VAL A 98 9.81 14.57 -5.95
C VAL A 98 8.75 15.36 -5.21
N ARG A 99 8.15 16.36 -5.87
CA ARG A 99 7.09 17.18 -5.28
C ARG A 99 5.77 16.96 -5.99
N ILE A 100 4.74 16.62 -5.22
CA ILE A 100 3.35 16.50 -5.70
C ILE A 100 2.67 17.85 -5.46
N ARG A 101 2.10 18.44 -6.51
CA ARG A 101 1.42 19.74 -6.46
C ARG A 101 0.08 19.71 -7.19
N SER A 102 -0.82 20.58 -6.76
CA SER A 102 -2.13 20.74 -7.37
C SER A 102 -2.11 21.76 -8.51
N ILE A 103 -2.69 21.39 -9.65
CA ILE A 103 -2.94 22.33 -10.75
C ILE A 103 -4.01 23.36 -10.40
N PHE A 104 -4.88 23.03 -9.42
CA PHE A 104 -5.96 23.91 -8.98
C PHE A 104 -5.55 24.84 -7.83
N ASN A 105 -4.45 24.53 -7.15
CA ASN A 105 -3.88 25.33 -6.06
C ASN A 105 -2.36 25.43 -6.21
N PRO A 106 -1.86 26.16 -7.24
CA PRO A 106 -0.43 26.19 -7.56
C PRO A 106 0.42 26.90 -6.51
N GLU A 107 -0.17 27.71 -5.64
CA GLU A 107 0.53 28.38 -4.53
C GLU A 107 0.80 27.43 -3.36
N SER A 108 0.06 26.32 -3.25
CA SER A 108 0.31 25.30 -2.23
C SER A 108 1.67 24.64 -2.43
N PRO A 109 2.48 24.48 -1.37
CA PRO A 109 3.76 23.78 -1.48
C PRO A 109 3.62 22.29 -1.82
N GLY A 110 2.43 21.73 -1.63
CA GLY A 110 2.16 20.31 -1.87
C GLY A 110 2.91 19.38 -0.90
N THR A 111 3.20 18.16 -1.36
CA THR A 111 3.97 17.16 -0.60
C THR A 111 5.34 16.97 -1.22
N LEU A 112 6.39 17.11 -0.43
CA LEU A 112 7.76 16.78 -0.81
C LEU A 112 8.08 15.34 -0.44
N ILE A 113 8.57 14.54 -1.39
CA ILE A 113 9.02 13.17 -1.19
C ILE A 113 10.53 13.14 -1.25
N VAL A 114 11.18 12.67 -0.18
CA VAL A 114 12.64 12.69 0.00
C VAL A 114 13.15 11.32 0.47
N LYS A 115 14.45 11.12 0.39
CA LYS A 115 15.09 9.90 0.91
C LYS A 115 15.07 9.86 2.43
N GLU A 116 15.50 10.93 3.06
CA GLU A 116 15.57 11.08 4.51
C GLU A 116 14.80 12.31 4.94
N GLN A 117 14.01 12.18 5.96
CA GLN A 117 13.19 13.24 6.53
C GLN A 117 13.55 13.47 8.00
N LYS A 118 13.31 14.67 8.50
CA LYS A 118 13.40 14.97 9.93
C LYS A 118 12.09 14.57 10.59
N ILE A 119 12.10 13.40 11.26
CA ILE A 119 10.94 12.91 12.01
C ILE A 119 10.80 13.74 13.28
N LYS A 120 9.64 14.38 13.45
CA LYS A 120 9.28 15.06 14.70
C LYS A 120 8.60 14.05 15.62
N PRO A 121 8.72 14.18 16.95
CA PRO A 121 8.07 13.28 17.91
C PRO A 121 6.55 13.16 17.75
N ILE A 122 5.90 14.16 17.13
CA ILE A 122 4.46 14.17 16.86
C ILE A 122 4.10 13.39 15.58
N ASP A 123 5.05 13.21 14.65
CA ASP A 123 4.82 12.60 13.34
C ASP A 123 4.98 11.07 13.36
N VAL A 124 4.53 10.42 14.44
CA VAL A 124 4.64 8.96 14.60
C VAL A 124 3.83 8.23 13.50
N VAL A 125 2.59 8.65 13.28
CA VAL A 125 1.71 8.22 12.20
C VAL A 125 1.46 9.41 11.30
N LYS A 126 1.55 9.22 9.98
CA LYS A 126 1.32 10.28 9.00
C LYS A 126 0.06 10.09 8.18
N ALA A 127 -0.25 8.86 7.85
CA ALA A 127 -1.39 8.57 7.00
C ALA A 127 -2.12 7.30 7.41
N ILE A 128 -3.42 7.29 7.13
CA ILE A 128 -4.28 6.13 7.25
C ILE A 128 -4.99 5.94 5.93
N THR A 129 -4.83 4.76 5.34
CA THR A 129 -5.40 4.42 4.03
C THR A 129 -6.39 3.27 4.14
N LEU A 130 -7.34 3.21 3.20
CA LEU A 130 -8.37 2.18 3.13
C LEU A 130 -8.43 1.57 1.74
N VAL A 131 -8.26 0.25 1.66
CA VAL A 131 -8.44 -0.54 0.44
C VAL A 131 -9.73 -1.34 0.54
N LYS A 132 -10.76 -0.93 -0.22
CA LYS A 132 -12.07 -1.61 -0.27
C LYS A 132 -12.10 -2.76 -1.28
N ASP A 133 -11.30 -2.69 -2.35
CA ASP A 133 -11.23 -3.73 -3.39
C ASP A 133 -10.28 -4.86 -2.97
N ALA A 134 -10.66 -5.58 -1.92
CA ALA A 134 -9.87 -6.63 -1.31
C ALA A 134 -10.72 -7.85 -1.00
N ALA A 135 -10.09 -9.02 -1.00
CA ALA A 135 -10.66 -10.28 -0.53
C ALA A 135 -9.62 -11.05 0.28
N LEU A 136 -10.07 -11.67 1.36
CA LEU A 136 -9.28 -12.53 2.24
C LEU A 136 -9.44 -13.98 1.78
N VAL A 137 -8.33 -14.64 1.53
CA VAL A 137 -8.27 -16.09 1.27
C VAL A 137 -7.49 -16.75 2.38
N ASN A 138 -8.01 -17.85 2.90
CA ASN A 138 -7.34 -18.66 3.90
C ASN A 138 -7.19 -20.09 3.38
N VAL A 139 -5.97 -20.60 3.40
CA VAL A 139 -5.61 -21.96 3.04
C VAL A 139 -5.23 -22.69 4.32
N SER A 140 -5.92 -23.78 4.64
CA SER A 140 -5.74 -24.51 5.90
C SER A 140 -5.61 -26.01 5.71
N GLY A 141 -4.88 -26.67 6.62
CA GLY A 141 -4.73 -28.10 6.65
C GLY A 141 -3.71 -28.60 7.67
N ALA A 142 -4.04 -29.64 8.40
CA ALA A 142 -3.12 -30.25 9.37
C ALA A 142 -1.84 -30.79 8.70
N GLY A 143 -1.91 -31.17 7.42
CA GLY A 143 -0.74 -31.62 6.66
C GLY A 143 0.27 -30.51 6.33
N MET A 144 -0.06 -29.23 6.63
CA MET A 144 0.86 -28.10 6.47
C MET A 144 1.86 -28.01 7.61
N ILE A 145 1.51 -28.52 8.80
CA ILE A 145 2.30 -28.42 10.03
C ILE A 145 3.64 -29.14 9.84
N GLY A 146 4.75 -28.43 9.99
CA GLY A 146 6.10 -28.96 9.82
C GLY A 146 6.42 -29.47 8.40
N ALA A 147 5.63 -29.09 7.39
CA ALA A 147 5.86 -29.48 6.00
C ALA A 147 6.59 -28.38 5.22
N PRO A 148 7.90 -28.49 5.01
CA PRO A 148 8.67 -27.47 4.31
C PRO A 148 8.16 -27.20 2.89
N GLY A 149 8.15 -25.94 2.48
CA GLY A 149 7.77 -25.55 1.13
C GLY A 149 6.26 -25.42 0.88
N THR A 150 5.41 -25.56 1.90
CA THR A 150 3.95 -25.40 1.73
C THR A 150 3.60 -23.98 1.29
N ALA A 151 4.14 -22.94 1.93
CA ALA A 151 3.96 -21.55 1.52
C ALA A 151 4.43 -21.32 0.07
N ALA A 152 5.59 -21.90 -0.30
CA ALA A 152 6.11 -21.78 -1.66
C ALA A 152 5.14 -22.34 -2.71
N LYS A 153 4.45 -23.45 -2.41
CA LYS A 153 3.43 -24.03 -3.32
C LYS A 153 2.22 -23.13 -3.47
N VAL A 154 1.74 -22.52 -2.39
CA VAL A 154 0.62 -21.56 -2.43
C VAL A 154 1.01 -20.35 -3.30
N PHE A 155 2.19 -19.79 -3.06
CA PHE A 155 2.68 -18.61 -3.80
C PHE A 155 2.96 -18.91 -5.27
N ASP A 156 3.50 -20.11 -5.60
CA ASP A 156 3.73 -20.55 -6.98
C ASP A 156 2.42 -20.65 -7.77
N VAL A 157 1.36 -21.22 -7.15
CA VAL A 157 0.03 -21.30 -7.78
C VAL A 157 -0.50 -19.92 -8.11
N LEU A 158 -0.44 -18.98 -7.18
CA LEU A 158 -0.91 -17.60 -7.38
C LEU A 158 -0.06 -16.86 -8.42
N GLY A 159 1.27 -17.00 -8.36
CA GLY A 159 2.20 -16.41 -9.31
C GLY A 159 1.98 -16.88 -10.75
N LYS A 160 1.77 -18.18 -10.98
CA LYS A 160 1.43 -18.75 -12.29
C LYS A 160 0.11 -18.22 -12.86
N LYS A 161 -0.77 -17.73 -12.01
CA LYS A 161 -2.04 -17.11 -12.40
C LYS A 161 -1.96 -15.58 -12.48
N ASN A 162 -0.78 -14.99 -12.33
CA ASN A 162 -0.59 -13.53 -12.24
C ASN A 162 -1.51 -12.87 -11.21
N ILE A 163 -1.64 -13.49 -10.02
CA ILE A 163 -2.40 -12.95 -8.89
C ILE A 163 -1.41 -12.38 -7.90
N ASN A 164 -1.47 -11.06 -7.70
CA ASN A 164 -0.67 -10.37 -6.71
C ASN A 164 -1.30 -10.46 -5.32
N MET A 165 -0.48 -10.69 -4.30
CA MET A 165 -0.88 -10.63 -2.89
C MET A 165 -0.51 -9.27 -2.32
N LEU A 166 -1.47 -8.60 -1.66
CA LEU A 166 -1.25 -7.33 -0.99
C LEU A 166 -0.57 -7.50 0.37
N MET A 167 -0.98 -8.52 1.11
CA MET A 167 -0.40 -8.90 2.39
C MET A 167 -0.68 -10.37 2.69
N PHE A 168 0.12 -10.99 3.56
CA PHE A 168 -0.12 -12.36 4.04
C PHE A 168 0.28 -12.50 5.51
N SER A 169 -0.28 -13.51 6.16
CA SER A 169 0.06 -13.91 7.53
C SER A 169 -0.04 -15.43 7.65
N GLN A 170 0.86 -16.01 8.41
CA GLN A 170 0.86 -17.44 8.73
C GLN A 170 0.78 -17.61 10.24
N SER A 171 -0.04 -18.56 10.71
CA SER A 171 -0.08 -18.91 12.12
C SER A 171 1.20 -19.61 12.57
N VAL A 172 1.57 -19.44 13.83
CA VAL A 172 2.74 -20.13 14.43
C VAL A 172 2.61 -21.65 14.35
N SER A 173 1.38 -22.17 14.34
CA SER A 173 1.11 -23.60 14.16
C SER A 173 1.36 -24.10 12.74
N GLU A 174 1.66 -23.20 11.78
CA GLU A 174 1.78 -23.53 10.35
C GLU A 174 0.55 -24.19 9.72
N ALA A 175 -0.56 -24.27 10.47
CA ALA A 175 -1.78 -24.97 10.02
C ALA A 175 -2.60 -24.16 9.02
N ASN A 176 -2.33 -22.87 8.88
CA ASN A 176 -3.01 -21.99 7.92
C ASN A 176 -2.11 -20.88 7.39
N ILE A 177 -2.43 -20.42 6.19
CA ILE A 177 -1.88 -19.23 5.55
C ILE A 177 -3.04 -18.37 5.09
N SER A 178 -3.14 -17.16 5.61
CA SER A 178 -4.14 -16.18 5.20
C SER A 178 -3.47 -15.09 4.37
N PHE A 179 -4.11 -14.65 3.30
CA PHE A 179 -3.56 -13.59 2.45
C PHE A 179 -4.67 -12.76 1.81
N ILE A 180 -4.32 -11.54 1.45
CA ILE A 180 -5.22 -10.59 0.80
C ILE A 180 -4.84 -10.44 -0.66
N ILE A 181 -5.85 -10.49 -1.52
CA ILE A 181 -5.75 -10.24 -2.96
C ILE A 181 -6.79 -9.20 -3.38
N ASN A 182 -6.68 -8.71 -4.62
CA ASN A 182 -7.74 -7.91 -5.21
C ASN A 182 -9.01 -8.76 -5.37
N ARG A 183 -10.17 -8.20 -5.01
CA ARG A 183 -11.49 -8.88 -5.03
C ARG A 183 -11.80 -9.48 -6.40
N GLY A 184 -11.50 -8.77 -7.49
CA GLY A 184 -11.71 -9.27 -8.84
C GLY A 184 -10.91 -10.52 -9.22
N SER A 185 -9.92 -10.90 -8.41
CA SER A 185 -9.11 -12.12 -8.61
C SER A 185 -9.57 -13.30 -7.74
N LEU A 186 -10.60 -13.13 -6.89
CA LEU A 186 -10.98 -14.08 -5.85
C LEU A 186 -11.34 -15.46 -6.42
N GLU A 187 -12.29 -15.52 -7.33
CA GLU A 187 -12.74 -16.78 -7.93
C GLU A 187 -11.60 -17.53 -8.63
N LYS A 188 -10.77 -16.79 -9.37
CA LYS A 188 -9.60 -17.34 -10.05
C LYS A 188 -8.57 -17.91 -9.07
N ALA A 189 -8.37 -17.24 -7.93
CA ALA A 189 -7.44 -17.67 -6.89
C ALA A 189 -7.92 -18.94 -6.20
N VAL A 190 -9.18 -18.97 -5.73
CA VAL A 190 -9.78 -20.11 -5.04
C VAL A 190 -9.75 -21.34 -5.94
N ASN A 191 -10.27 -21.26 -7.16
CA ASN A 191 -10.28 -22.36 -8.12
C ASN A 191 -8.86 -22.88 -8.40
N ALA A 192 -7.87 -22.00 -8.57
CA ALA A 192 -6.50 -22.43 -8.83
C ALA A 192 -5.87 -23.16 -7.65
N LEU A 193 -6.11 -22.69 -6.43
CA LEU A 193 -5.60 -23.31 -5.21
C LEU A 193 -6.26 -24.64 -4.94
N GLU A 194 -7.58 -24.73 -5.10
CA GLU A 194 -8.33 -25.99 -4.93
C GLU A 194 -7.84 -27.06 -5.91
N ILE A 195 -7.77 -26.76 -7.20
CA ILE A 195 -7.31 -27.69 -8.23
C ILE A 195 -5.87 -28.15 -7.97
N ALA A 196 -5.00 -27.23 -7.57
CA ALA A 196 -3.58 -27.53 -7.42
C ALA A 196 -3.24 -28.25 -6.11
N LEU A 197 -3.95 -27.98 -5.03
CA LEU A 197 -3.52 -28.31 -3.68
C LEU A 197 -4.47 -29.18 -2.87
N LEU A 198 -5.80 -29.14 -3.13
CA LEU A 198 -6.75 -30.01 -2.45
C LEU A 198 -6.54 -31.48 -2.83
N GLY A 199 -6.80 -32.37 -1.88
CA GLY A 199 -6.71 -33.83 -2.09
C GLY A 199 -5.29 -34.40 -2.14
N ARG A 200 -4.25 -33.56 -1.96
CA ARG A 200 -2.83 -33.98 -1.97
C ARG A 200 -2.25 -34.20 -0.57
N GLY A 201 -3.09 -34.26 0.45
CA GLY A 201 -2.69 -34.54 1.84
C GLY A 201 -2.11 -33.35 2.63
N LEU A 202 -1.81 -32.22 1.98
CA LEU A 202 -1.26 -31.02 2.63
C LEU A 202 -2.37 -30.05 3.05
N ILE A 203 -3.25 -29.71 2.12
CA ILE A 203 -4.31 -28.72 2.29
C ILE A 203 -5.66 -29.42 2.35
N ARG A 204 -6.46 -29.05 3.32
CA ARG A 204 -7.80 -29.59 3.54
C ARG A 204 -8.88 -28.65 3.02
N GLU A 205 -8.65 -27.35 3.13
CA GLU A 205 -9.69 -26.37 2.88
C GLU A 205 -9.09 -25.06 2.35
N VAL A 206 -9.83 -24.43 1.43
CA VAL A 206 -9.62 -23.05 0.98
C VAL A 206 -10.90 -22.31 1.27
N THR A 207 -10.84 -21.29 2.14
CA THR A 207 -11.97 -20.41 2.43
C THR A 207 -11.70 -18.99 1.94
N ALA A 208 -12.76 -18.23 1.64
CA ALA A 208 -12.66 -16.90 1.12
C ALA A 208 -13.74 -15.98 1.70
N GLU A 209 -13.38 -14.72 1.94
CA GLU A 209 -14.27 -13.64 2.37
C GLU A 209 -14.03 -12.42 1.47
N ASP A 210 -15.09 -11.82 0.92
CA ASP A 210 -15.04 -10.62 0.07
C ASP A 210 -15.71 -9.39 0.70
N ASP A 211 -16.40 -9.58 1.83
CA ASP A 211 -16.96 -8.50 2.66
C ASP A 211 -15.89 -7.99 3.65
N ILE A 212 -14.74 -7.60 3.12
CA ILE A 212 -13.61 -7.09 3.92
C ILE A 212 -12.96 -5.89 3.27
N CYS A 213 -12.25 -5.12 4.07
CA CYS A 213 -11.33 -4.09 3.61
C CYS A 213 -10.04 -4.11 4.43
N VAL A 214 -9.00 -3.51 3.87
CA VAL A 214 -7.69 -3.37 4.53
C VAL A 214 -7.52 -1.93 4.96
N VAL A 215 -7.22 -1.73 6.23
CA VAL A 215 -6.78 -0.46 6.80
C VAL A 215 -5.27 -0.52 6.97
N ALA A 216 -4.54 0.48 6.48
CA ALA A 216 -3.11 0.58 6.69
C ALA A 216 -2.76 1.92 7.35
N VAL A 217 -1.96 1.84 8.41
CA VAL A 217 -1.44 2.97 9.17
C VAL A 217 0.02 3.14 8.81
N VAL A 218 0.38 4.28 8.25
CA VAL A 218 1.73 4.53 7.70
C VAL A 218 2.42 5.68 8.43
N GLY A 219 3.69 5.49 8.75
CA GLY A 219 4.53 6.54 9.33
C GLY A 219 5.90 6.04 9.75
N ALA A 220 6.96 6.72 9.31
CA ALA A 220 8.34 6.37 9.66
C ALA A 220 8.64 6.57 11.15
N GLY A 221 7.90 7.43 11.84
CA GLY A 221 8.00 7.64 13.28
C GLY A 221 7.53 6.46 14.13
N MET A 222 6.88 5.46 13.54
CA MET A 222 6.49 4.22 14.24
C MET A 222 7.69 3.35 14.55
N ARG A 223 8.75 3.42 13.72
CA ARG A 223 9.95 2.58 13.89
C ARG A 223 10.59 2.82 15.25
N GLY A 224 10.71 1.73 16.04
CA GLY A 224 11.30 1.77 17.36
C GLY A 224 10.49 2.56 18.41
N THR A 225 9.25 2.97 18.09
CA THR A 225 8.37 3.71 19.01
C THR A 225 7.41 2.75 19.72
N PRO A 226 7.59 2.50 21.02
CA PRO A 226 6.73 1.60 21.77
C PRO A 226 5.29 2.12 21.85
N GLY A 227 4.32 1.19 21.84
CA GLY A 227 2.91 1.49 22.10
C GLY A 227 2.08 1.92 20.89
N VAL A 228 2.68 2.12 19.71
CA VAL A 228 1.93 2.57 18.52
C VAL A 228 0.85 1.55 18.14
N ALA A 229 1.19 0.27 18.03
CA ALA A 229 0.21 -0.79 17.72
C ALA A 229 -0.90 -0.85 18.79
N SER A 230 -0.57 -0.68 20.06
CA SER A 230 -1.56 -0.63 21.15
C SER A 230 -2.54 0.52 20.96
N ARG A 231 -2.08 1.71 20.61
CA ARG A 231 -2.94 2.87 20.34
C ARG A 231 -3.85 2.62 19.12
N VAL A 232 -3.29 2.13 18.01
CA VAL A 232 -4.05 1.79 16.79
C VAL A 232 -5.18 0.81 17.12
N PHE A 233 -4.86 -0.32 17.74
CA PHE A 233 -5.86 -1.35 18.00
C PHE A 233 -6.85 -0.96 19.12
N SER A 234 -6.43 -0.15 20.10
CA SER A 234 -7.34 0.39 21.11
C SER A 234 -8.35 1.37 20.52
N ALA A 235 -7.92 2.21 19.55
CA ALA A 235 -8.84 3.10 18.85
C ALA A 235 -9.93 2.32 18.11
N VAL A 236 -9.54 1.28 17.39
CA VAL A 236 -10.46 0.39 16.65
C VAL A 236 -11.38 -0.38 17.62
N ALA A 237 -10.82 -0.92 18.71
CA ALA A 237 -11.58 -1.69 19.69
C ALA A 237 -12.63 -0.84 20.43
N ARG A 238 -12.36 0.44 20.74
CA ARG A 238 -13.34 1.37 21.34
C ARG A 238 -14.57 1.60 20.47
N ARG A 239 -14.47 1.38 19.15
CA ARG A 239 -15.60 1.44 18.20
C ARG A 239 -16.31 0.08 18.04
N GLY A 240 -15.92 -0.94 18.81
CA GLY A 240 -16.50 -2.28 18.73
C GLY A 240 -16.13 -3.06 17.45
N ILE A 241 -15.11 -2.62 16.72
CA ILE A 241 -14.70 -3.20 15.44
C ILE A 241 -13.78 -4.40 15.68
N ASN A 242 -14.13 -5.54 15.07
CA ASN A 242 -13.34 -6.76 15.13
C ASN A 242 -12.28 -6.81 14.02
N ILE A 243 -11.07 -7.20 14.37
CA ILE A 243 -9.95 -7.37 13.44
C ILE A 243 -9.85 -8.84 13.02
N ARG A 244 -9.82 -9.10 11.70
CA ARG A 244 -9.75 -10.44 11.09
C ARG A 244 -8.32 -10.93 10.90
N MET A 245 -7.42 -10.03 10.52
CA MET A 245 -6.02 -10.33 10.21
C MET A 245 -5.17 -9.10 10.47
N ILE A 246 -3.93 -9.32 10.91
CA ILE A 246 -2.94 -8.25 11.13
C ILE A 246 -1.67 -8.64 10.39
N ALA A 247 -1.01 -7.67 9.75
CA ALA A 247 0.33 -7.79 9.24
C ALA A 247 1.14 -6.53 9.50
N GLN A 248 2.35 -6.73 9.96
CA GLN A 248 3.35 -5.67 10.13
C GLN A 248 4.70 -6.21 9.68
N GLY A 249 5.35 -5.51 8.75
CA GLY A 249 6.69 -5.84 8.31
C GLY A 249 7.77 -5.40 9.30
N SER A 250 8.95 -5.99 9.22
CA SER A 250 10.12 -5.62 10.04
C SER A 250 10.65 -4.21 9.76
N SER A 251 10.17 -3.53 8.71
CA SER A 251 10.43 -2.12 8.44
C SER A 251 9.80 -1.19 9.48
N GLU A 252 8.72 -1.65 10.15
CA GLU A 252 7.90 -0.92 11.11
C GLU A 252 7.31 0.40 10.57
N LEU A 253 7.26 0.54 9.23
CA LEU A 253 6.71 1.72 8.56
C LEU A 253 5.20 1.67 8.38
N ASN A 254 4.62 0.46 8.49
CA ASN A 254 3.23 0.18 8.22
C ASN A 254 2.69 -0.86 9.19
N ILE A 255 1.49 -0.60 9.71
CA ILE A 255 0.64 -1.58 10.40
C ILE A 255 -0.61 -1.75 9.55
N SER A 256 -0.80 -2.93 8.97
CA SER A 256 -1.97 -3.23 8.15
C SER A 256 -2.86 -4.25 8.86
N PHE A 257 -4.16 -4.07 8.78
CA PHE A 257 -5.12 -5.01 9.34
C PHE A 257 -6.40 -5.05 8.52
N VAL A 258 -7.12 -6.15 8.67
CA VAL A 258 -8.35 -6.45 7.94
C VAL A 258 -9.54 -6.34 8.89
N VAL A 259 -10.57 -5.63 8.43
CA VAL A 259 -11.88 -5.52 9.10
C VAL A 259 -12.99 -5.83 8.11
N LYS A 260 -14.24 -5.94 8.56
CA LYS A 260 -15.38 -5.96 7.65
C LYS A 260 -15.46 -4.69 6.83
N GLU A 261 -15.93 -4.78 5.59
CA GLU A 261 -16.02 -3.61 4.70
C GLU A 261 -16.86 -2.48 5.30
N ALA A 262 -17.95 -2.81 5.97
CA ALA A 262 -18.82 -1.85 6.64
C ALA A 262 -18.15 -1.06 7.77
N ASP A 263 -17.13 -1.64 8.40
CA ASP A 263 -16.42 -1.06 9.54
C ASP A 263 -15.19 -0.22 9.14
N GLY A 264 -14.79 -0.31 7.86
CA GLY A 264 -13.50 0.23 7.39
C GLY A 264 -13.37 1.75 7.55
N GLU A 265 -14.38 2.50 7.14
CA GLU A 265 -14.34 3.97 7.24
C GLU A 265 -14.34 4.44 8.70
N GLU A 266 -15.08 3.76 9.57
CA GLU A 266 -15.11 4.08 11.00
C GLU A 266 -13.75 3.74 11.65
N ALA A 267 -13.09 2.65 11.27
CA ALA A 267 -11.75 2.33 11.72
C ALA A 267 -10.74 3.41 11.34
N VAL A 268 -10.83 3.92 10.10
CA VAL A 268 -9.98 5.02 9.62
C VAL A 268 -10.21 6.29 10.45
N ARG A 269 -11.48 6.70 10.66
CA ARG A 269 -11.83 7.88 11.47
C ARG A 269 -11.30 7.74 12.90
N ALA A 270 -11.51 6.59 13.53
CA ALA A 270 -11.09 6.34 14.91
C ALA A 270 -9.57 6.47 15.10
N ILE A 271 -8.79 5.98 14.13
CA ILE A 271 -7.32 6.07 14.20
C ILE A 271 -6.86 7.51 13.89
N HIS A 272 -7.46 8.17 12.89
CA HIS A 272 -7.13 9.55 12.54
C HIS A 272 -7.36 10.50 13.74
N GLU A 273 -8.46 10.33 14.46
CA GLU A 273 -8.78 11.04 15.71
C GLU A 273 -7.77 10.71 16.83
N GLU A 274 -7.45 9.41 17.04
CA GLU A 274 -6.50 8.96 18.07
C GLU A 274 -5.11 9.61 17.91
N PHE A 275 -4.65 9.76 16.66
CA PHE A 275 -3.35 10.37 16.35
C PHE A 275 -3.44 11.85 16.06
N ARG A 276 -4.62 12.48 16.15
CA ARG A 276 -4.87 13.92 15.95
C ARG A 276 -4.35 14.44 14.60
N LEU A 277 -4.48 13.65 13.55
CA LEU A 277 -3.91 13.99 12.25
C LEU A 277 -4.62 15.17 11.55
N GLY A 278 -5.81 15.55 12.02
CA GLY A 278 -6.52 16.75 11.58
C GLY A 278 -6.12 18.04 12.32
N GLU A 279 -5.35 17.96 13.41
CA GLU A 279 -4.98 19.13 14.25
C GLU A 279 -3.63 19.74 13.86
N ASN A 280 -2.80 19.04 13.11
CA ASN A 280 -1.40 19.41 12.78
C ASN A 280 -1.27 20.22 11.48
#